data_ca4989c4bf37175366d222bab044d05e
#
_entry.id   ca4989c4bf37175366d222bab044d05e
#
_cell.length_a   1.000
_cell.length_b   1.000
_cell.length_c   1.000
_cell.angle_alpha   90.00
_cell.angle_beta   90.00
_cell.angle_gamma   90.00
#
_symmetry.space_group_name_H-M   'P 1'
#
loop_
_entity.id
_entity.type
_entity.pdbx_description
1 polymer ?
#
loop_
_entity_poly.entity_id
_entity_poly.type
_entity_poly.pdbx_seq_one_letter_code
_entity_poly.pdbx_strand_id
1 'polypeptide(L)'
;MEEQILRLPAEQLFQNEIDALIAAEKYPVPAGWNISPQSVKTYICGGEVNGTKITPKYIGHERLVEIAISTLVTDRALLLTGEPGTAKSWLSEHLTAAINGCSTKVVQGTAGTTEEQVKYSWNYAMLVAKGPSVEAMLKSPVFNAMETGTIARVEEISRCASEVQDALISLLSEKRISVPELALEVPAKKGFSVIATANTRDKGVNEMSAALKRRFNIVILPAPANLESEMEIVKTRVSQLSENLDLNASLPEEDVIEKVCTIFRELRNGETLDRKQKVKGTSGVLSTAEAISLLCNSMALAGSFGNGMVSDTDLASALQGAVIKDEEKDNIAWKEYLENIMKKRGSEWSGLYMACKDLSGE
;
A
#
# COMPACT_ATOMS: atom_id res chain seq x y z
N MET A 1 -15.11 26.90 7.32
CA MET A 1 -14.21 25.88 7.88
C MET A 1 -13.89 24.96 6.72
N GLU A 2 -12.65 24.92 6.26
CA GLU A 2 -12.23 23.88 5.33
C GLU A 2 -12.45 22.53 6.00
N GLU A 3 -13.10 21.61 5.31
CA GLU A 3 -13.26 20.23 5.82
C GLU A 3 -11.86 19.63 6.00
N GLN A 4 -11.51 19.30 7.24
CA GLN A 4 -10.26 18.61 7.54
C GLN A 4 -10.39 17.15 7.11
N ILE A 5 -9.87 16.81 5.94
CA ILE A 5 -9.89 15.44 5.40
C ILE A 5 -8.70 14.69 5.98
N LEU A 6 -8.96 13.58 6.71
CA LEU A 6 -7.93 12.76 7.36
C LEU A 6 -6.90 12.20 6.37
N ARG A 7 -7.32 11.85 5.16
CA ARG A 7 -6.45 11.30 4.10
C ARG A 7 -6.85 11.85 2.74
N LEU A 8 -6.04 12.74 2.23
CA LEU A 8 -6.17 13.21 0.85
C LEU A 8 -5.72 12.13 -0.14
N PRO A 9 -6.35 12.05 -1.34
CA PRO A 9 -5.82 11.21 -2.43
C PRO A 9 -4.42 11.68 -2.83
N ALA A 10 -3.62 10.75 -3.36
CA ALA A 10 -2.20 10.99 -3.64
C ALA A 10 -1.96 12.17 -4.58
N GLU A 11 -2.82 12.38 -5.58
CA GLU A 11 -2.76 13.50 -6.52
C GLU A 11 -2.95 14.86 -5.84
N GLN A 12 -3.73 14.94 -4.77
CA GLN A 12 -3.92 16.17 -4.00
C GLN A 12 -2.78 16.37 -2.98
N LEU A 13 -2.38 15.31 -2.31
CA LEU A 13 -1.30 15.35 -1.31
C LEU A 13 0.04 15.78 -1.94
N PHE A 14 0.31 15.39 -3.18
CA PHE A 14 1.54 15.69 -3.91
C PHE A 14 1.30 16.57 -5.15
N GLN A 15 0.26 17.41 -5.11
CA GLN A 15 -0.12 18.27 -6.24
C GLN A 15 1.04 19.11 -6.75
N ASN A 16 1.80 19.76 -5.85
CA ASN A 16 2.93 20.60 -6.23
C ASN A 16 4.02 19.84 -7.00
N GLU A 17 4.28 18.59 -6.63
CA GLU A 17 5.26 17.75 -7.32
C GLU A 17 4.76 17.33 -8.71
N ILE A 18 3.48 16.96 -8.82
CA ILE A 18 2.85 16.61 -10.10
C ILE A 18 2.83 17.82 -11.04
N ASP A 19 2.45 18.99 -10.54
CA ASP A 19 2.43 20.23 -11.34
C ASP A 19 3.83 20.61 -11.84
N ALA A 20 4.86 20.45 -11.01
CA ALA A 20 6.24 20.69 -11.42
C ALA A 20 6.68 19.74 -12.55
N LEU A 21 6.27 18.47 -12.48
CA LEU A 21 6.54 17.48 -13.52
C LEU A 21 5.79 17.77 -14.82
N ILE A 22 4.52 18.19 -14.75
CA ILE A 22 3.73 18.62 -15.92
C ILE A 22 4.38 19.84 -16.58
N ALA A 23 4.78 20.83 -15.79
CA ALA A 23 5.40 22.06 -16.31
C ALA A 23 6.78 21.82 -16.96
N ALA A 24 7.49 20.77 -16.52
CA ALA A 24 8.81 20.41 -17.02
C ALA A 24 8.78 19.31 -18.09
N GLU A 25 7.59 18.85 -18.53
CA GLU A 25 7.48 17.71 -19.43
C GLU A 25 8.18 17.94 -20.77
N LYS A 26 9.05 17.01 -21.16
CA LYS A 26 9.87 17.08 -22.39
C LYS A 26 9.74 15.84 -23.27
N TYR A 27 9.14 14.79 -22.74
CA TYR A 27 9.06 13.50 -23.40
C TYR A 27 7.66 13.22 -23.95
N PRO A 28 7.52 12.30 -24.91
CA PRO A 28 6.22 11.93 -25.44
C PRO A 28 5.30 11.37 -24.34
N VAL A 29 4.10 11.94 -24.25
CA VAL A 29 3.06 11.53 -23.29
C VAL A 29 2.10 10.53 -23.96
N PRO A 30 1.92 9.32 -23.42
CA PRO A 30 0.95 8.36 -23.96
C PRO A 30 -0.49 8.89 -23.89
N ALA A 31 -1.35 8.41 -24.78
CA ALA A 31 -2.75 8.82 -24.80
C ALA A 31 -3.45 8.46 -23.47
N GLY A 32 -4.14 9.43 -22.88
CA GLY A 32 -4.82 9.28 -21.60
C GLY A 32 -3.93 9.45 -20.36
N TRP A 33 -2.65 9.78 -20.54
CA TRP A 33 -1.72 10.09 -19.45
C TRP A 33 -1.55 11.62 -19.29
N ASN A 34 -1.23 12.05 -18.08
CA ASN A 34 -0.93 13.47 -17.80
C ASN A 34 0.55 13.80 -18.01
N ILE A 35 1.44 12.85 -17.77
CA ILE A 35 2.90 12.99 -17.89
C ILE A 35 3.50 11.75 -18.55
N SER A 36 4.73 11.89 -19.05
CA SER A 36 5.46 10.81 -19.73
C SER A 36 5.88 9.69 -18.78
N PRO A 37 6.20 8.50 -19.30
CA PRO A 37 6.78 7.41 -18.51
C PRO A 37 8.02 7.81 -17.71
N GLN A 38 8.87 8.67 -18.25
CA GLN A 38 10.05 9.20 -17.58
C GLN A 38 9.68 10.07 -16.38
N SER A 39 8.70 10.97 -16.55
CA SER A 39 8.20 11.83 -15.48
C SER A 39 7.46 11.02 -14.40
N VAL A 40 6.71 9.97 -14.78
CA VAL A 40 6.12 9.02 -13.83
C VAL A 40 7.22 8.32 -13.02
N LYS A 41 8.30 7.87 -13.67
CA LYS A 41 9.44 7.28 -12.96
C LYS A 41 10.03 8.26 -11.95
N THR A 42 10.26 9.51 -12.34
CA THR A 42 10.78 10.54 -11.43
C THR A 42 9.83 10.78 -10.26
N TYR A 43 8.52 10.84 -10.50
CA TYR A 43 7.53 10.96 -9.42
C TYR A 43 7.58 9.81 -8.42
N ILE A 44 7.75 8.57 -8.90
CA ILE A 44 7.76 7.37 -8.04
C ILE A 44 9.10 7.20 -7.32
N CYS A 45 10.23 7.36 -8.02
CA CYS A 45 11.57 7.10 -7.46
C CYS A 45 12.18 8.30 -6.76
N GLY A 46 11.59 9.48 -6.93
CA GLY A 46 12.15 10.73 -6.42
C GLY A 46 13.16 11.38 -7.37
N GLY A 47 13.55 12.59 -7.03
CA GLY A 47 14.52 13.39 -7.80
C GLY A 47 14.33 14.88 -7.57
N GLU A 48 14.75 15.67 -8.57
CA GLU A 48 14.58 17.11 -8.57
C GLU A 48 14.18 17.58 -9.99
N VAL A 49 13.20 18.47 -10.07
CA VAL A 49 12.71 19.01 -11.33
C VAL A 49 12.52 20.53 -11.18
N ASN A 50 13.26 21.32 -11.96
CA ASN A 50 13.19 22.79 -11.94
C ASN A 50 13.29 23.39 -10.52
N GLY A 51 14.14 22.83 -9.65
CA GLY A 51 14.30 23.26 -8.26
C GLY A 51 13.23 22.75 -7.30
N THR A 52 12.24 21.99 -7.76
CA THR A 52 11.26 21.30 -6.92
C THR A 52 11.77 19.90 -6.59
N LYS A 53 11.89 19.60 -5.30
CA LYS A 53 12.24 18.27 -4.83
C LYS A 53 11.04 17.35 -4.99
N ILE A 54 11.24 16.21 -5.66
CA ILE A 54 10.26 15.14 -5.79
C ILE A 54 10.60 14.08 -4.75
N THR A 55 9.72 13.86 -3.80
CA THR A 55 9.94 12.87 -2.74
C THR A 55 9.72 11.45 -3.25
N PRO A 56 10.56 10.47 -2.90
CA PRO A 56 10.36 9.10 -3.35
C PRO A 56 9.08 8.50 -2.75
N LYS A 57 8.27 7.86 -3.60
CA LYS A 57 7.07 7.10 -3.21
C LYS A 57 7.36 5.63 -3.09
N TYR A 58 8.41 5.16 -3.77
CA TYR A 58 8.90 3.80 -3.69
C TYR A 58 10.42 3.81 -3.54
N ILE A 59 10.91 3.18 -2.47
CA ILE A 59 12.33 2.97 -2.19
C ILE A 59 12.61 1.49 -2.44
N GLY A 60 13.42 1.19 -3.45
CA GLY A 60 13.72 -0.17 -3.87
C GLY A 60 14.33 -0.21 -5.28
N HIS A 61 14.18 -1.33 -5.94
CA HIS A 61 14.79 -1.53 -7.25
C HIS A 61 14.02 -0.77 -8.34
N GLU A 62 14.59 0.33 -8.84
CA GLU A 62 13.98 1.20 -9.87
C GLU A 62 13.50 0.45 -11.13
N ARG A 63 14.20 -0.63 -11.51
CA ARG A 63 13.81 -1.44 -12.66
C ARG A 63 12.42 -2.05 -12.54
N LEU A 64 11.97 -2.36 -11.31
CA LEU A 64 10.60 -2.85 -11.08
C LEU A 64 9.56 -1.76 -11.37
N VAL A 65 9.87 -0.52 -11.02
CA VAL A 65 9.04 0.65 -11.34
C VAL A 65 8.99 0.87 -12.85
N GLU A 66 10.12 0.78 -13.54
CA GLU A 66 10.17 0.89 -15.01
C GLU A 66 9.36 -0.20 -15.71
N ILE A 67 9.41 -1.45 -15.22
CA ILE A 67 8.59 -2.55 -15.74
C ILE A 67 7.11 -2.29 -15.50
N ALA A 68 6.73 -1.80 -14.32
CA ALA A 68 5.34 -1.45 -14.01
C ALA A 68 4.83 -0.34 -14.95
N ILE A 69 5.60 0.74 -15.11
CA ILE A 69 5.25 1.87 -15.99
C ILE A 69 5.15 1.39 -17.45
N SER A 70 6.15 0.65 -17.94
CA SER A 70 6.15 0.16 -19.33
C SER A 70 4.99 -0.80 -19.61
N THR A 71 4.55 -1.56 -18.61
CA THR A 71 3.34 -2.40 -18.72
C THR A 71 2.11 -1.54 -19.00
N LEU A 72 1.94 -0.43 -18.27
CA LEU A 72 0.78 0.44 -18.39
C LEU A 72 0.75 1.27 -19.69
N VAL A 73 1.89 1.38 -20.39
CA VAL A 73 1.95 1.97 -21.75
C VAL A 73 1.37 1.01 -22.79
N THR A 74 1.35 -0.29 -22.49
CA THR A 74 0.81 -1.34 -23.38
C THR A 74 -0.70 -1.57 -23.11
N ASP A 75 -1.28 -2.56 -23.74
CA ASP A 75 -2.66 -3.01 -23.51
C ASP A 75 -2.79 -3.99 -22.32
N ARG A 76 -1.68 -4.34 -21.68
CA ARG A 76 -1.64 -5.28 -20.57
C ARG A 76 -2.02 -4.62 -19.26
N ALA A 77 -2.78 -5.34 -18.43
CA ALA A 77 -2.99 -4.95 -17.04
C ALA A 77 -1.75 -5.27 -16.20
N LEU A 78 -1.54 -4.50 -15.13
CA LEU A 78 -0.44 -4.66 -14.18
C LEU A 78 -0.92 -5.39 -12.92
N LEU A 79 -0.21 -6.44 -12.51
CA LEU A 79 -0.43 -7.09 -11.21
C LEU A 79 0.79 -6.90 -10.33
N LEU A 80 0.62 -6.16 -9.24
CA LEU A 80 1.62 -6.01 -8.19
C LEU A 80 1.43 -7.10 -7.15
N THR A 81 2.43 -7.95 -6.98
CA THR A 81 2.41 -9.02 -5.97
C THR A 81 3.56 -8.86 -4.98
N GLY A 82 3.46 -9.50 -3.84
CA GLY A 82 4.50 -9.47 -2.80
C GLY A 82 3.92 -9.78 -1.43
N GLU A 83 4.78 -9.84 -0.44
CA GLU A 83 4.37 -10.02 0.95
C GLU A 83 3.54 -8.82 1.46
N PRO A 84 2.74 -8.98 2.53
CA PRO A 84 2.09 -7.85 3.18
C PRO A 84 3.10 -6.77 3.56
N GLY A 85 2.71 -5.50 3.39
CA GLY A 85 3.56 -4.36 3.75
C GLY A 85 4.68 -3.99 2.76
N THR A 86 4.73 -4.60 1.56
CA THR A 86 5.70 -4.25 0.50
C THR A 86 5.24 -3.08 -0.39
N ALA A 87 4.38 -2.22 0.11
CA ALA A 87 3.91 -0.99 -0.57
C ALA A 87 3.14 -1.20 -1.89
N LYS A 88 2.53 -2.36 -2.13
CA LYS A 88 1.75 -2.63 -3.36
C LYS A 88 0.64 -1.62 -3.62
N SER A 89 -0.26 -1.45 -2.66
CA SER A 89 -1.39 -0.51 -2.75
C SER A 89 -0.93 0.95 -2.79
N TRP A 90 0.16 1.26 -2.09
CA TRP A 90 0.78 2.57 -2.13
C TRP A 90 1.34 2.87 -3.53
N LEU A 91 2.08 1.95 -4.12
CA LEU A 91 2.62 2.11 -5.47
C LEU A 91 1.52 2.18 -6.52
N SER A 92 0.45 1.36 -6.41
CA SER A 92 -0.70 1.42 -7.31
C SER A 92 -1.41 2.77 -7.26
N GLU A 93 -1.60 3.32 -6.05
CA GLU A 93 -2.20 4.64 -5.83
C GLU A 93 -1.37 5.75 -6.49
N HIS A 94 -0.06 5.76 -6.25
CA HIS A 94 0.83 6.79 -6.80
C HIS A 94 1.02 6.69 -8.31
N LEU A 95 1.05 5.47 -8.87
CA LEU A 95 1.07 5.29 -10.33
C LEU A 95 -0.18 5.89 -10.98
N THR A 96 -1.37 5.63 -10.42
CA THR A 96 -2.62 6.20 -10.96
C THR A 96 -2.73 7.70 -10.76
N ALA A 97 -2.28 8.22 -9.63
CA ALA A 97 -2.21 9.66 -9.37
C ALA A 97 -1.33 10.40 -10.40
N ALA A 98 -0.11 9.90 -10.64
CA ALA A 98 0.81 10.50 -11.59
C ALA A 98 0.32 10.38 -13.05
N ILE A 99 -0.20 9.21 -13.42
CA ILE A 99 -0.60 8.91 -14.80
C ILE A 99 -1.88 9.64 -15.18
N ASN A 100 -2.91 9.60 -14.35
CA ASN A 100 -4.26 10.07 -14.69
C ASN A 100 -4.78 11.22 -13.82
N GLY A 101 -4.03 11.66 -12.80
CA GLY A 101 -4.50 12.67 -11.84
C GLY A 101 -5.71 12.21 -11.00
N CYS A 102 -5.92 10.91 -10.85
CA CYS A 102 -7.02 10.35 -10.08
C CYS A 102 -6.65 8.95 -9.57
N SER A 103 -6.51 8.80 -8.27
CA SER A 103 -6.18 7.53 -7.60
C SER A 103 -7.40 6.85 -6.96
N THR A 104 -8.56 7.48 -7.01
CA THR A 104 -9.75 7.05 -6.24
C THR A 104 -10.66 6.05 -6.97
N LYS A 105 -10.39 5.73 -8.24
CA LYS A 105 -11.12 4.69 -8.97
C LYS A 105 -10.66 3.30 -8.53
N VAL A 106 -11.11 2.87 -7.35
CA VAL A 106 -10.66 1.63 -6.71
C VAL A 106 -11.82 0.71 -6.37
N VAL A 107 -11.61 -0.58 -6.62
CA VAL A 107 -12.43 -1.70 -6.11
C VAL A 107 -11.58 -2.43 -5.08
N GLN A 108 -12.06 -2.51 -3.84
CA GLN A 108 -11.42 -3.29 -2.78
C GLN A 108 -11.91 -4.74 -2.86
N GLY A 109 -11.02 -5.65 -3.16
CA GLY A 109 -11.30 -7.08 -3.18
C GLY A 109 -11.52 -7.65 -1.78
N THR A 110 -12.64 -8.30 -1.60
CA THR A 110 -13.03 -9.04 -0.39
C THR A 110 -13.76 -10.31 -0.78
N ALA A 111 -13.99 -11.22 0.17
CA ALA A 111 -14.83 -12.39 -0.07
C ALA A 111 -16.28 -12.04 -0.44
N GLY A 112 -16.77 -10.87 -0.06
CA GLY A 112 -18.11 -10.37 -0.38
C GLY A 112 -18.17 -9.46 -1.63
N THR A 113 -17.05 -9.25 -2.32
CA THR A 113 -17.04 -8.46 -3.56
C THR A 113 -17.84 -9.20 -4.64
N THR A 114 -18.72 -8.48 -5.33
CA THR A 114 -19.58 -9.02 -6.40
C THR A 114 -19.14 -8.54 -7.78
N GLU A 115 -19.60 -9.23 -8.82
CA GLU A 115 -19.38 -8.82 -10.21
C GLU A 115 -19.93 -7.42 -10.49
N GLU A 116 -21.06 -7.06 -9.87
CA GLU A 116 -21.69 -5.75 -10.00
C GLU A 116 -20.77 -4.59 -9.53
N GLN A 117 -19.96 -4.84 -8.49
CA GLN A 117 -18.98 -3.86 -8.01
C GLN A 117 -17.81 -3.64 -8.97
N VAL A 118 -17.58 -4.59 -9.87
CA VAL A 118 -16.55 -4.50 -10.92
C VAL A 118 -17.09 -3.93 -12.21
N LYS A 119 -18.31 -4.28 -12.59
CA LYS A 119 -18.95 -3.84 -13.86
C LYS A 119 -19.87 -2.64 -13.62
N TYR A 120 -21.11 -2.90 -13.26
CA TYR A 120 -22.14 -1.91 -12.94
C TYR A 120 -23.23 -2.57 -12.08
N SER A 121 -24.00 -1.75 -11.41
CA SER A 121 -25.17 -2.16 -10.65
C SER A 121 -26.37 -1.26 -10.97
N TRP A 122 -27.50 -1.50 -10.32
CA TRP A 122 -28.71 -0.74 -10.56
C TRP A 122 -29.17 -0.02 -9.29
N ASN A 123 -29.61 1.22 -9.44
CA ASN A 123 -30.48 1.84 -8.44
C ASN A 123 -31.85 1.18 -8.51
N TYR A 124 -32.12 0.24 -7.63
CA TYR A 124 -33.33 -0.57 -7.65
C TYR A 124 -34.61 0.26 -7.54
N ALA A 125 -34.60 1.37 -6.80
CA ALA A 125 -35.77 2.26 -6.71
C ALA A 125 -36.08 2.89 -8.07
N MET A 126 -35.07 3.35 -8.79
CA MET A 126 -35.23 3.91 -10.13
C MET A 126 -35.60 2.83 -11.15
N LEU A 127 -35.00 1.65 -11.04
CA LEU A 127 -35.28 0.50 -11.93
C LEU A 127 -36.73 0.08 -11.84
N VAL A 128 -37.29 0.01 -10.63
CA VAL A 128 -38.70 -0.31 -10.41
C VAL A 128 -39.63 0.81 -10.93
N ALA A 129 -39.26 2.06 -10.73
CA ALA A 129 -40.08 3.21 -11.09
C ALA A 129 -40.07 3.52 -12.58
N LYS A 130 -38.97 3.33 -13.29
CA LYS A 130 -38.75 3.80 -14.68
C LYS A 130 -38.27 2.72 -15.66
N GLY A 131 -37.99 1.53 -15.17
CA GLY A 131 -37.33 0.47 -15.96
C GLY A 131 -35.82 0.71 -16.12
N PRO A 132 -35.14 -0.19 -16.87
CA PRO A 132 -33.71 -0.05 -17.16
C PRO A 132 -33.43 1.25 -17.92
N SER A 133 -32.55 2.09 -17.40
CA SER A 133 -32.13 3.35 -18.01
C SER A 133 -30.72 3.72 -17.61
N VAL A 134 -30.08 4.57 -18.37
CA VAL A 134 -28.70 5.05 -18.05
C VAL A 134 -28.67 5.77 -16.69
N GLU A 135 -29.76 6.47 -16.32
CA GLU A 135 -29.88 7.16 -15.05
C GLU A 135 -30.03 6.20 -13.86
N ALA A 136 -30.63 5.02 -14.10
CA ALA A 136 -30.77 3.98 -13.08
C ALA A 136 -29.51 3.13 -12.91
N MET A 137 -28.59 3.19 -13.88
CA MET A 137 -27.34 2.43 -13.85
C MET A 137 -26.30 3.11 -12.94
N LEU A 138 -25.74 2.33 -12.01
CA LEU A 138 -24.64 2.75 -11.16
C LEU A 138 -23.32 2.17 -11.70
N LYS A 139 -22.49 3.05 -12.27
CA LYS A 139 -21.22 2.67 -12.87
C LYS A 139 -20.18 2.36 -11.79
N SER A 140 -19.49 1.23 -11.93
CA SER A 140 -18.35 0.88 -11.05
C SER A 140 -17.14 1.79 -11.30
N PRO A 141 -16.13 1.79 -10.42
CA PRO A 141 -14.85 2.44 -10.66
C PRO A 141 -14.17 1.95 -11.96
N VAL A 142 -14.27 0.66 -12.28
CA VAL A 142 -13.69 0.08 -13.50
C VAL A 142 -14.45 0.54 -14.74
N PHE A 143 -15.79 0.58 -14.68
CA PHE A 143 -16.63 1.11 -15.76
C PHE A 143 -16.27 2.58 -16.05
N ASN A 144 -16.20 3.40 -15.00
CA ASN A 144 -15.84 4.81 -15.13
C ASN A 144 -14.42 5.00 -15.71
N ALA A 145 -13.46 4.16 -15.30
CA ALA A 145 -12.11 4.20 -15.84
C ALA A 145 -12.08 3.83 -17.33
N MET A 146 -12.84 2.81 -17.74
CA MET A 146 -12.97 2.39 -19.13
C MET A 146 -13.55 3.50 -20.01
N GLU A 147 -14.62 4.13 -19.54
CA GLU A 147 -15.34 5.20 -20.26
C GLU A 147 -14.52 6.49 -20.38
N THR A 148 -13.67 6.76 -19.40
CA THR A 148 -12.81 7.96 -19.39
C THR A 148 -11.41 7.74 -19.96
N GLY A 149 -11.00 6.48 -20.21
CA GLY A 149 -9.65 6.14 -20.67
C GLY A 149 -8.59 6.33 -19.59
N THR A 150 -8.91 5.97 -18.35
CA THR A 150 -8.01 6.07 -17.21
C THR A 150 -7.73 4.70 -16.59
N ILE A 151 -6.92 4.64 -15.54
CA ILE A 151 -6.58 3.41 -14.86
C ILE A 151 -7.54 3.18 -13.69
N ALA A 152 -8.08 1.96 -13.58
CA ALA A 152 -8.77 1.49 -12.38
C ALA A 152 -7.83 0.66 -11.52
N ARG A 153 -8.03 0.71 -10.19
CA ARG A 153 -7.32 -0.12 -9.22
C ARG A 153 -8.24 -1.23 -8.71
N VAL A 154 -7.71 -2.44 -8.62
CA VAL A 154 -8.40 -3.59 -8.00
C VAL A 154 -7.48 -4.13 -6.90
N GLU A 155 -7.71 -3.66 -5.67
CA GLU A 155 -6.87 -4.05 -4.55
C GLU A 155 -7.27 -5.42 -4.01
N GLU A 156 -6.29 -6.23 -3.62
CA GLU A 156 -6.45 -7.59 -3.06
C GLU A 156 -7.31 -8.53 -3.90
N ILE A 157 -7.09 -8.56 -5.22
CA ILE A 157 -7.87 -9.34 -6.18
C ILE A 157 -7.97 -10.84 -5.82
N SER A 158 -6.96 -11.39 -5.15
CA SER A 158 -6.94 -12.78 -4.68
C SER A 158 -7.96 -13.08 -3.58
N ARG A 159 -8.56 -12.07 -2.95
CA ARG A 159 -9.66 -12.25 -1.98
C ARG A 159 -11.02 -12.34 -2.65
N CYS A 160 -11.14 -11.94 -3.91
CA CYS A 160 -12.38 -12.04 -4.66
C CYS A 160 -12.72 -13.49 -4.98
N ALA A 161 -14.02 -13.81 -5.01
CA ALA A 161 -14.51 -15.08 -5.49
C ALA A 161 -14.13 -15.30 -6.97
N SER A 162 -14.14 -16.56 -7.43
CA SER A 162 -13.77 -16.94 -8.81
C SER A 162 -14.61 -16.23 -9.86
N GLU A 163 -15.90 -16.05 -9.59
CA GLU A 163 -16.84 -15.40 -10.50
C GLU A 163 -16.45 -13.95 -10.79
N VAL A 164 -15.98 -13.23 -9.77
CA VAL A 164 -15.50 -11.85 -9.91
C VAL A 164 -14.18 -11.81 -10.69
N GLN A 165 -13.30 -12.79 -10.45
CA GLN A 165 -12.07 -12.93 -11.23
C GLN A 165 -12.34 -13.21 -12.70
N ASP A 166 -13.34 -14.05 -13.01
CA ASP A 166 -13.76 -14.37 -14.39
C ASP A 166 -14.38 -13.17 -15.10
N ALA A 167 -15.14 -12.35 -14.39
CA ALA A 167 -15.63 -11.08 -14.91
C ALA A 167 -14.51 -10.15 -15.38
N LEU A 168 -13.40 -10.09 -14.61
CA LEU A 168 -12.21 -9.35 -15.00
C LEU A 168 -11.49 -9.94 -16.21
N ILE A 169 -11.50 -11.28 -16.39
CA ILE A 169 -10.91 -11.92 -17.58
C ILE A 169 -11.57 -11.39 -18.85
N SER A 170 -12.92 -11.41 -18.90
CA SER A 170 -13.67 -10.91 -20.04
C SER A 170 -13.36 -9.43 -20.31
N LEU A 171 -13.43 -8.60 -19.28
CA LEU A 171 -13.19 -7.16 -19.39
C LEU A 171 -11.76 -6.84 -19.89
N LEU A 172 -10.74 -7.53 -19.37
CA LEU A 172 -9.36 -7.33 -19.78
C LEU A 172 -9.06 -7.83 -21.18
N SER A 173 -9.80 -8.88 -21.64
CA SER A 173 -9.62 -9.46 -22.98
C SER A 173 -10.32 -8.66 -24.05
N GLU A 174 -11.63 -8.39 -23.84
CA GLU A 174 -12.49 -7.78 -24.86
C GLU A 174 -12.41 -6.25 -24.86
N LYS A 175 -11.88 -5.65 -23.78
CA LYS A 175 -11.79 -4.19 -23.61
C LYS A 175 -13.14 -3.50 -23.81
N ARG A 176 -14.22 -4.13 -23.33
CA ARG A 176 -15.59 -3.60 -23.36
C ARG A 176 -16.42 -4.13 -22.19
N ILE A 177 -17.45 -3.39 -21.83
CA ILE A 177 -18.51 -3.82 -20.93
C ILE A 177 -19.82 -3.83 -21.71
N SER A 178 -20.53 -4.98 -21.71
CA SER A 178 -21.89 -5.09 -22.24
C SER A 178 -22.91 -4.84 -21.12
N VAL A 179 -23.92 -4.05 -21.42
CA VAL A 179 -25.09 -3.78 -20.58
C VAL A 179 -26.31 -4.24 -21.34
N PRO A 180 -26.64 -5.55 -21.30
CA PRO A 180 -27.70 -6.16 -22.13
C PRO A 180 -29.07 -5.50 -21.93
N GLU A 181 -29.37 -5.07 -20.72
CA GLU A 181 -30.64 -4.43 -20.35
C GLU A 181 -30.88 -3.11 -21.10
N LEU A 182 -29.83 -2.49 -21.58
CA LEU A 182 -29.88 -1.25 -22.35
C LEU A 182 -29.49 -1.46 -23.82
N ALA A 183 -29.20 -2.68 -24.23
CA ALA A 183 -28.61 -3.00 -25.52
C ALA A 183 -27.34 -2.11 -25.78
N LEU A 184 -26.56 -1.84 -24.76
CA LEU A 184 -25.39 -0.93 -24.78
C LEU A 184 -24.11 -1.72 -24.67
N GLU A 185 -23.14 -1.38 -25.50
CA GLU A 185 -21.75 -1.80 -25.36
C GLU A 185 -20.86 -0.58 -25.14
N VAL A 186 -20.03 -0.64 -24.09
CA VAL A 186 -19.09 0.43 -23.73
C VAL A 186 -17.67 -0.03 -24.01
N PRO A 187 -17.05 0.41 -25.10
CA PRO A 187 -15.66 0.10 -25.40
C PRO A 187 -14.72 0.91 -24.52
N ALA A 188 -13.59 0.33 -24.18
CA ALA A 188 -12.52 1.03 -23.48
C ALA A 188 -11.90 2.13 -24.33
N LYS A 189 -11.81 3.35 -23.78
CA LYS A 189 -11.06 4.43 -24.40
C LYS A 189 -9.56 4.23 -24.25
N LYS A 190 -8.77 4.83 -25.15
CA LYS A 190 -7.30 4.83 -25.06
C LYS A 190 -6.85 5.38 -23.71
N GLY A 191 -5.86 4.74 -23.10
CA GLY A 191 -5.39 5.05 -21.76
C GLY A 191 -6.02 4.17 -20.66
N PHE A 192 -7.11 3.44 -20.96
CA PHE A 192 -7.68 2.49 -20.01
C PHE A 192 -6.71 1.34 -19.71
N SER A 193 -6.48 1.10 -18.43
CA SER A 193 -5.81 -0.09 -17.92
C SER A 193 -6.32 -0.44 -16.52
N VAL A 194 -5.82 -1.55 -15.97
CA VAL A 194 -6.11 -1.99 -14.61
C VAL A 194 -4.80 -2.26 -13.89
N ILE A 195 -4.66 -1.73 -12.68
CA ILE A 195 -3.64 -2.15 -11.73
C ILE A 195 -4.32 -3.00 -10.67
N ALA A 196 -3.91 -4.25 -10.54
CA ALA A 196 -4.36 -5.12 -9.47
C ALA A 196 -3.25 -5.36 -8.45
N THR A 197 -3.64 -5.61 -7.20
CA THR A 197 -2.70 -6.05 -6.15
C THR A 197 -3.11 -7.41 -5.60
N ALA A 198 -2.14 -8.23 -5.20
CA ALA A 198 -2.37 -9.51 -4.55
C ALA A 198 -1.27 -9.81 -3.53
N ASN A 199 -1.64 -10.43 -2.43
CA ASN A 199 -0.68 -10.95 -1.46
C ASN A 199 -0.27 -12.38 -1.85
N THR A 200 1.01 -12.71 -1.71
CA THR A 200 1.54 -14.02 -2.09
C THR A 200 1.35 -15.10 -1.03
N ARG A 201 1.11 -14.72 0.24
CA ARG A 201 1.09 -15.65 1.39
C ARG A 201 -0.12 -15.53 2.32
N ASP A 202 -1.19 -14.83 1.94
CA ASP A 202 -2.38 -14.72 2.79
C ASP A 202 -3.12 -16.05 2.87
N LYS A 203 -3.49 -16.44 4.10
CA LYS A 203 -4.42 -17.55 4.34
C LYS A 203 -5.84 -17.08 4.01
N GLY A 204 -6.58 -17.87 3.20
CA GLY A 204 -7.96 -17.52 2.81
C GLY A 204 -8.09 -16.72 1.52
N VAL A 205 -7.04 -16.69 0.70
CA VAL A 205 -7.09 -16.17 -0.66
C VAL A 205 -7.52 -17.25 -1.65
N ASN A 206 -8.32 -16.87 -2.63
CA ASN A 206 -8.59 -17.71 -3.77
C ASN A 206 -7.38 -17.70 -4.71
N GLU A 207 -6.96 -18.88 -5.16
CA GLU A 207 -5.90 -18.93 -6.15
C GLU A 207 -6.37 -18.29 -7.46
N MET A 208 -5.61 -17.33 -7.96
CA MET A 208 -5.91 -16.73 -9.26
C MET A 208 -5.76 -17.74 -10.36
N SER A 209 -6.78 -17.88 -11.22
CA SER A 209 -6.75 -18.77 -12.36
C SER A 209 -5.60 -18.45 -13.32
N ALA A 210 -5.06 -19.47 -13.99
CA ALA A 210 -4.04 -19.28 -15.02
C ALA A 210 -4.54 -18.38 -16.16
N ALA A 211 -5.83 -18.41 -16.45
CA ALA A 211 -6.49 -17.55 -17.44
C ALA A 211 -6.40 -16.07 -17.03
N LEU A 212 -6.68 -15.74 -15.78
CA LEU A 212 -6.58 -14.38 -15.27
C LEU A 212 -5.12 -13.91 -15.22
N LYS A 213 -4.21 -14.74 -14.68
CA LYS A 213 -2.77 -14.42 -14.62
C LYS A 213 -2.18 -14.06 -15.99
N ARG A 214 -2.63 -14.70 -17.06
CA ARG A 214 -2.17 -14.40 -18.44
C ARG A 214 -2.57 -13.02 -18.97
N ARG A 215 -3.57 -12.35 -18.37
CA ARG A 215 -3.99 -10.97 -18.74
C ARG A 215 -3.16 -9.90 -18.09
N PHE A 216 -2.41 -10.27 -17.06
CA PHE A 216 -1.53 -9.37 -16.35
C PHE A 216 -0.06 -9.54 -16.76
N ASN A 217 0.68 -8.44 -16.69
CA ASN A 217 2.11 -8.48 -16.46
C ASN A 217 2.33 -8.40 -14.94
N ILE A 218 3.10 -9.36 -14.40
CA ILE A 218 3.26 -9.52 -12.95
C ILE A 218 4.57 -8.88 -12.52
N VAL A 219 4.50 -7.96 -11.56
CA VAL A 219 5.66 -7.37 -10.91
C VAL A 219 5.64 -7.78 -9.44
N ILE A 220 6.70 -8.47 -9.02
CA ILE A 220 6.86 -8.93 -7.64
C ILE A 220 7.65 -7.87 -6.88
N LEU A 221 7.02 -7.24 -5.90
CA LEU A 221 7.67 -6.27 -5.02
C LEU A 221 8.30 -7.03 -3.84
N PRO A 222 9.64 -7.02 -3.71
CA PRO A 222 10.31 -7.69 -2.61
C PRO A 222 10.13 -6.92 -1.30
N ALA A 223 10.27 -7.60 -0.17
CA ALA A 223 10.53 -6.94 1.10
C ALA A 223 11.87 -6.19 1.05
N PRO A 224 12.08 -5.17 1.91
CA PRO A 224 13.35 -4.44 1.96
C PRO A 224 14.54 -5.40 2.10
N ALA A 225 15.58 -5.19 1.28
CA ALA A 225 16.69 -6.15 1.16
C ALA A 225 17.52 -6.28 2.46
N ASN A 226 17.78 -5.16 3.11
CA ASN A 226 18.59 -5.05 4.32
C ASN A 226 17.95 -4.11 5.35
N LEU A 227 18.56 -4.01 6.53
CA LEU A 227 18.09 -3.16 7.62
C LEU A 227 18.12 -1.67 7.23
N GLU A 228 19.18 -1.21 6.59
CA GLU A 228 19.34 0.19 6.19
C GLU A 228 18.24 0.64 5.24
N SER A 229 17.90 -0.17 4.23
CA SER A 229 16.80 0.12 3.30
C SER A 229 15.45 0.16 4.01
N GLU A 230 15.22 -0.72 5.00
CA GLU A 230 13.98 -0.71 5.79
C GLU A 230 13.89 0.53 6.69
N MET A 231 14.98 0.91 7.34
CA MET A 231 15.08 2.12 8.15
C MET A 231 14.83 3.38 7.32
N GLU A 232 15.38 3.47 6.11
CA GLU A 232 15.16 4.60 5.20
C GLU A 232 13.68 4.76 4.84
N ILE A 233 13.01 3.65 4.50
CA ILE A 233 11.56 3.62 4.21
C ILE A 233 10.78 4.09 5.43
N VAL A 234 11.07 3.52 6.61
CA VAL A 234 10.36 3.83 7.85
C VAL A 234 10.57 5.30 8.22
N LYS A 235 11.80 5.80 8.22
CA LYS A 235 12.15 7.20 8.53
C LYS A 235 11.41 8.18 7.62
N THR A 236 11.45 7.93 6.30
CA THR A 236 10.77 8.79 5.31
C THR A 236 9.26 8.80 5.52
N ARG A 237 8.66 7.64 5.76
CA ARG A 237 7.19 7.53 5.91
C ARG A 237 6.69 8.04 7.25
N VAL A 238 7.42 7.83 8.34
CA VAL A 238 7.08 8.38 9.66
C VAL A 238 7.11 9.91 9.61
N SER A 239 8.14 10.52 8.99
CA SER A 239 8.20 11.97 8.82
C SER A 239 6.97 12.51 8.07
N GLN A 240 6.61 11.91 6.93
CA GLN A 240 5.45 12.32 6.14
C GLN A 240 4.12 12.17 6.91
N LEU A 241 3.96 11.07 7.64
CA LEU A 241 2.72 10.81 8.39
C LEU A 241 2.61 11.68 9.63
N SER A 242 3.70 11.95 10.32
CA SER A 242 3.69 12.81 11.52
C SER A 242 3.29 14.24 11.19
N GLU A 243 3.73 14.77 10.04
CA GLU A 243 3.30 16.08 9.54
C GLU A 243 1.80 16.08 9.19
N ASN A 244 1.32 15.06 8.48
CA ASN A 244 -0.09 14.96 8.08
C ASN A 244 -1.06 14.74 9.23
N LEU A 245 -0.59 14.13 10.33
CA LEU A 245 -1.40 13.83 11.52
C LEU A 245 -1.23 14.88 12.62
N ASP A 246 -0.46 15.94 12.38
CA ASP A 246 -0.14 16.99 13.36
C ASP A 246 0.33 16.41 14.70
N LEU A 247 1.19 15.36 14.64
CA LEU A 247 1.72 14.73 15.83
C LEU A 247 2.64 15.73 16.57
N ASN A 248 2.26 16.11 17.78
CA ASN A 248 3.00 17.06 18.59
C ASN A 248 4.20 16.41 19.28
N ALA A 249 5.06 15.78 18.49
CA ALA A 249 6.27 15.07 18.95
C ALA A 249 7.40 15.22 17.94
N SER A 250 8.63 15.15 18.45
CA SER A 250 9.83 15.09 17.62
C SER A 250 9.90 13.77 16.85
N LEU A 251 10.50 13.80 15.67
CA LEU A 251 10.78 12.56 14.92
C LEU A 251 11.65 11.63 15.77
N PRO A 252 11.41 10.31 15.74
CA PRO A 252 12.20 9.34 16.45
C PRO A 252 13.69 9.41 16.03
N GLU A 253 14.58 9.28 16.99
CA GLU A 253 16.02 9.17 16.71
C GLU A 253 16.32 7.91 15.88
N GLU A 254 17.46 7.90 15.22
CA GLU A 254 17.83 6.82 14.30
C GLU A 254 17.99 5.46 15.01
N ASP A 255 18.48 5.47 16.25
CA ASP A 255 18.60 4.28 17.09
C ASP A 255 17.23 3.68 17.47
N VAL A 256 16.22 4.52 17.69
CA VAL A 256 14.83 4.08 17.95
C VAL A 256 14.26 3.37 16.71
N ILE A 257 14.46 3.95 15.53
CA ILE A 257 14.04 3.35 14.26
C ILE A 257 14.78 2.03 14.04
N GLU A 258 16.09 1.99 14.29
CA GLU A 258 16.93 0.78 14.17
C GLU A 258 16.42 -0.34 15.08
N LYS A 259 16.12 -0.04 16.34
CA LYS A 259 15.58 -1.02 17.31
C LYS A 259 14.27 -1.63 16.79
N VAL A 260 13.34 -0.81 16.33
CA VAL A 260 12.04 -1.31 15.81
C VAL A 260 12.22 -2.17 14.56
N CYS A 261 13.00 -1.68 13.58
CA CYS A 261 13.26 -2.43 12.36
C CYS A 261 13.99 -3.76 12.64
N THR A 262 14.93 -3.75 13.59
CA THR A 262 15.67 -4.95 14.03
C THR A 262 14.72 -5.98 14.62
N ILE A 263 13.90 -5.59 15.62
CA ILE A 263 12.92 -6.48 16.27
C ILE A 263 11.99 -7.10 15.21
N PHE A 264 11.45 -6.27 14.33
CA PHE A 264 10.50 -6.72 13.32
C PHE A 264 11.13 -7.70 12.32
N ARG A 265 12.35 -7.41 11.86
CA ARG A 265 13.07 -8.30 10.93
C ARG A 265 13.40 -9.63 11.57
N GLU A 266 13.86 -9.65 12.81
CA GLU A 266 14.26 -10.88 13.50
C GLU A 266 13.06 -11.78 13.81
N LEU A 267 11.96 -11.20 14.31
CA LEU A 267 10.73 -11.93 14.54
C LEU A 267 10.09 -12.45 13.24
N ARG A 268 10.13 -11.63 12.17
CA ARG A 268 9.61 -11.98 10.84
C ARG A 268 10.42 -13.08 10.17
N ASN A 269 11.76 -13.02 10.28
CA ASN A 269 12.66 -13.96 9.62
C ASN A 269 12.90 -15.24 10.45
N GLY A 270 12.56 -15.23 11.74
CA GLY A 270 12.79 -16.34 12.63
C GLY A 270 14.26 -16.56 13.02
N GLU A 271 15.09 -15.53 12.84
CA GLU A 271 16.52 -15.55 13.20
C GLU A 271 17.03 -14.12 13.50
N THR A 272 18.10 -14.03 14.32
CA THR A 272 18.78 -12.76 14.59
C THR A 272 19.47 -12.23 13.33
N LEU A 273 19.70 -10.89 13.24
CA LEU A 273 20.34 -10.26 12.09
C LEU A 273 21.71 -10.87 11.75
N ASP A 274 22.46 -11.29 12.77
CA ASP A 274 23.76 -11.95 12.64
C ASP A 274 23.64 -13.48 12.34
N ARG A 275 22.40 -13.99 12.25
CA ARG A 275 22.04 -15.41 12.00
C ARG A 275 22.61 -16.41 13.01
N LYS A 276 23.01 -15.95 14.19
CA LYS A 276 23.57 -16.85 15.21
C LYS A 276 22.54 -17.54 16.09
N GLN A 277 21.34 -16.95 16.20
CA GLN A 277 20.29 -17.48 17.05
C GLN A 277 18.97 -17.56 16.27
N LYS A 278 18.22 -18.65 16.49
CA LYS A 278 16.85 -18.76 16.00
C LYS A 278 15.91 -17.99 16.92
N VAL A 279 14.94 -17.35 16.31
CA VAL A 279 13.89 -16.57 16.96
C VAL A 279 12.55 -17.25 16.68
N LYS A 280 11.72 -17.41 17.70
CA LYS A 280 10.37 -17.89 17.50
C LYS A 280 9.54 -16.79 16.86
N GLY A 281 8.98 -17.07 15.68
CA GLY A 281 8.13 -16.13 14.99
C GLY A 281 6.78 -15.94 15.69
N THR A 282 6.17 -14.79 15.46
CA THR A 282 4.83 -14.43 15.93
C THR A 282 3.77 -14.80 14.88
N SER A 283 2.49 -14.74 15.26
CA SER A 283 1.37 -14.96 14.36
C SER A 283 1.20 -13.83 13.33
N GLY A 284 1.63 -12.61 13.67
CA GLY A 284 1.64 -11.44 12.82
C GLY A 284 2.80 -11.43 11.82
N VAL A 285 2.63 -10.70 10.71
CA VAL A 285 3.67 -10.59 9.67
C VAL A 285 4.80 -9.64 10.07
N LEU A 286 4.54 -8.70 10.97
CA LEU A 286 5.46 -7.64 11.39
C LEU A 286 6.09 -6.92 10.19
N SER A 287 5.23 -6.37 9.36
CA SER A 287 5.59 -5.70 8.12
C SER A 287 6.21 -4.31 8.37
N THR A 288 6.92 -3.78 7.37
CA THR A 288 7.43 -2.41 7.38
C THR A 288 6.31 -1.37 7.60
N ALA A 289 5.10 -1.63 7.09
CA ALA A 289 3.94 -0.76 7.32
C ALA A 289 3.51 -0.74 8.81
N GLU A 290 3.58 -1.89 9.47
CA GLU A 290 3.30 -1.96 10.92
C GLU A 290 4.39 -1.27 11.75
N ALA A 291 5.67 -1.34 11.34
CA ALA A 291 6.76 -0.58 11.97
C ALA A 291 6.52 0.94 11.89
N ILE A 292 6.07 1.44 10.73
CA ILE A 292 5.69 2.84 10.54
C ILE A 292 4.55 3.21 11.49
N SER A 293 3.48 2.42 11.53
CA SER A 293 2.31 2.67 12.39
C SER A 293 2.69 2.65 13.88
N LEU A 294 3.57 1.73 14.28
CA LEU A 294 4.09 1.64 15.63
C LEU A 294 4.82 2.91 16.05
N LEU A 295 5.72 3.40 15.21
CA LEU A 295 6.47 4.62 15.52
C LEU A 295 5.56 5.85 15.57
N CYS A 296 4.60 5.99 14.67
CA CYS A 296 3.59 7.05 14.74
C CYS A 296 2.77 6.97 16.05
N ASN A 297 2.41 5.76 16.50
CA ASN A 297 1.72 5.57 17.77
C ASN A 297 2.61 5.95 18.97
N SER A 298 3.90 5.57 18.95
CA SER A 298 4.85 5.98 19.99
C SER A 298 5.02 7.50 20.04
N MET A 299 5.06 8.17 18.87
CA MET A 299 5.07 9.64 18.79
C MET A 299 3.80 10.26 19.37
N ALA A 300 2.63 9.68 19.08
CA ALA A 300 1.36 10.15 19.61
C ALA A 300 1.30 10.02 21.14
N LEU A 301 1.83 8.93 21.72
CA LEU A 301 1.99 8.76 23.16
C LEU A 301 2.90 9.83 23.75
N ALA A 302 4.10 10.01 23.19
CA ALA A 302 5.06 11.00 23.63
C ALA A 302 4.51 12.44 23.55
N GLY A 303 3.80 12.78 22.48
CA GLY A 303 3.26 14.12 22.26
C GLY A 303 2.04 14.44 23.11
N SER A 304 1.20 13.43 23.41
CA SER A 304 -0.07 13.63 24.15
C SER A 304 0.09 13.46 25.65
N PHE A 305 0.98 12.57 26.11
CA PHE A 305 1.09 12.18 27.51
C PHE A 305 2.51 12.31 28.06
N GLY A 306 3.49 12.61 27.20
CA GLY A 306 4.89 12.78 27.57
C GLY A 306 5.41 14.20 27.34
N ASN A 307 6.69 14.29 27.03
CA ASN A 307 7.41 15.54 26.76
C ASN A 307 7.63 15.82 25.27
N GLY A 308 7.01 15.05 24.38
CA GLY A 308 7.18 15.16 22.93
C GLY A 308 8.38 14.41 22.35
N MET A 309 9.15 13.68 23.19
CA MET A 309 10.23 12.80 22.75
C MET A 309 9.87 11.35 23.05
N VAL A 310 10.00 10.48 22.04
CA VAL A 310 9.68 9.05 22.18
C VAL A 310 10.61 8.41 23.22
N SER A 311 10.03 7.93 24.32
CA SER A 311 10.74 7.20 25.37
C SER A 311 10.70 5.69 25.14
N ASP A 312 11.58 4.95 25.83
CA ASP A 312 11.56 3.49 25.83
C ASP A 312 10.21 2.93 26.30
N THR A 313 9.50 3.63 27.22
CA THR A 313 8.18 3.23 27.70
C THR A 313 7.10 3.41 26.62
N ASP A 314 7.13 4.53 25.87
CA ASP A 314 6.21 4.75 24.75
C ASP A 314 6.42 3.69 23.67
N LEU A 315 7.69 3.41 23.37
CA LEU A 315 8.06 2.38 22.39
C LEU A 315 7.63 0.97 22.82
N ALA A 316 7.86 0.61 24.09
CA ALA A 316 7.45 -0.69 24.64
C ALA A 316 5.93 -0.88 24.57
N SER A 317 5.17 0.16 24.93
CA SER A 317 3.70 0.12 24.86
C SER A 317 3.18 -0.11 23.44
N ALA A 318 3.78 0.57 22.46
CA ALA A 318 3.42 0.38 21.06
C ALA A 318 3.87 -0.99 20.51
N LEU A 319 5.06 -1.48 20.92
CA LEU A 319 5.58 -2.80 20.56
C LEU A 319 4.66 -3.93 21.03
N GLN A 320 4.19 -3.87 22.27
CA GLN A 320 3.29 -4.90 22.81
C GLN A 320 2.04 -5.06 21.93
N GLY A 321 1.38 -3.97 21.57
CA GLY A 321 0.20 -4.01 20.71
C GLY A 321 0.47 -4.40 19.26
N ALA A 322 1.69 -4.18 18.76
CA ALA A 322 2.09 -4.56 17.40
C ALA A 322 2.49 -6.03 17.32
N VAL A 323 3.21 -6.55 18.29
CA VAL A 323 3.80 -7.90 18.29
C VAL A 323 2.79 -8.96 18.73
N ILE A 324 1.99 -8.65 19.76
CA ILE A 324 1.04 -9.61 20.36
C ILE A 324 -0.33 -9.47 19.66
N LYS A 325 -0.62 -10.38 18.72
CA LYS A 325 -1.91 -10.50 18.03
C LYS A 325 -2.69 -11.74 18.50
N ASP A 326 -1.99 -12.83 18.82
CA ASP A 326 -2.54 -14.04 19.44
C ASP A 326 -1.94 -14.13 20.85
N GLU A 327 -2.78 -13.92 21.86
CA GLU A 327 -2.33 -13.78 23.25
C GLU A 327 -1.56 -15.01 23.75
N GLU A 328 -1.95 -16.22 23.35
CA GLU A 328 -1.29 -17.44 23.82
C GLU A 328 0.06 -17.67 23.13
N LYS A 329 0.10 -17.53 21.80
CA LYS A 329 1.28 -17.88 21.01
C LYS A 329 2.32 -16.77 21.01
N ASP A 330 1.87 -15.53 20.82
CA ASP A 330 2.76 -14.40 20.62
C ASP A 330 3.40 -13.95 21.94
N ASN A 331 2.68 -14.06 23.07
CA ASN A 331 3.28 -13.81 24.39
C ASN A 331 4.49 -14.72 24.67
N ILE A 332 4.39 -16.00 24.31
CA ILE A 332 5.50 -16.92 24.50
C ILE A 332 6.69 -16.51 23.61
N ALA A 333 6.43 -16.23 22.33
CA ALA A 333 7.48 -15.81 21.40
C ALA A 333 8.12 -14.49 21.83
N TRP A 334 7.32 -13.53 22.29
CA TRP A 334 7.79 -12.23 22.75
C TRP A 334 8.64 -12.35 24.01
N LYS A 335 8.20 -13.11 25.04
CA LYS A 335 8.98 -13.35 26.24
C LYS A 335 10.30 -14.06 25.94
N GLU A 336 10.30 -15.07 25.08
CA GLU A 336 11.52 -15.74 24.64
C GLU A 336 12.48 -14.76 23.92
N TYR A 337 11.95 -13.86 23.10
CA TYR A 337 12.76 -12.82 22.44
C TYR A 337 13.37 -11.83 23.44
N LEU A 338 12.58 -11.33 24.38
CA LEU A 338 13.05 -10.42 25.43
C LEU A 338 14.19 -11.03 26.23
N GLU A 339 14.01 -12.25 26.80
CA GLU A 339 14.98 -12.86 27.72
C GLU A 339 16.21 -13.43 26.98
N ASN A 340 16.05 -14.00 25.80
CA ASN A 340 17.13 -14.69 25.11
C ASN A 340 17.91 -13.81 24.15
N ILE A 341 17.31 -12.75 23.62
CA ILE A 341 17.89 -11.89 22.59
C ILE A 341 18.09 -10.47 23.13
N MET A 342 17.00 -9.75 23.44
CA MET A 342 17.07 -8.32 23.77
C MET A 342 17.90 -8.05 25.04
N LYS A 343 17.70 -8.84 26.09
CA LYS A 343 18.45 -8.74 27.36
C LYS A 343 19.95 -8.90 27.20
N LYS A 344 20.39 -9.65 26.18
CA LYS A 344 21.81 -9.95 25.94
C LYS A 344 22.49 -8.94 25.03
N ARG A 345 21.76 -7.96 24.54
CA ARG A 345 22.30 -6.85 23.74
C ARG A 345 22.97 -5.81 24.63
N GLY A 346 23.66 -4.86 24.03
CA GLY A 346 24.38 -3.80 24.72
C GLY A 346 23.50 -2.91 25.60
N SER A 347 24.15 -1.99 26.33
CA SER A 347 23.48 -1.08 27.28
C SER A 347 22.38 -0.22 26.62
N GLU A 348 22.50 0.07 25.31
CA GLU A 348 21.53 0.82 24.50
C GLU A 348 20.15 0.13 24.38
N TRP A 349 20.08 -1.18 24.66
CA TRP A 349 18.83 -1.95 24.65
C TRP A 349 18.21 -2.14 26.02
N SER A 350 18.97 -1.83 27.10
CA SER A 350 18.55 -2.14 28.46
C SER A 350 17.31 -1.39 28.90
N GLY A 351 17.15 -0.12 28.51
CA GLY A 351 15.99 0.69 28.82
C GLY A 351 14.72 0.10 28.19
N LEU A 352 14.77 -0.17 26.88
CA LEU A 352 13.64 -0.79 26.16
C LEU A 352 13.31 -2.19 26.70
N TYR A 353 14.33 -3.02 27.03
CA TYR A 353 14.10 -4.33 27.64
C TYR A 353 13.34 -4.21 28.96
N MET A 354 13.76 -3.32 29.87
CA MET A 354 13.10 -3.11 31.15
C MET A 354 11.67 -2.62 30.98
N ALA A 355 11.44 -1.64 30.10
CA ALA A 355 10.11 -1.13 29.82
C ALA A 355 9.17 -2.20 29.24
N CYS A 356 9.65 -3.06 28.34
CA CYS A 356 8.87 -4.18 27.80
C CYS A 356 8.55 -5.23 28.88
N LYS A 357 9.50 -5.49 29.79
CA LYS A 357 9.32 -6.44 30.90
C LYS A 357 8.27 -5.95 31.90
N ASP A 358 8.35 -4.69 32.31
CA ASP A 358 7.40 -4.08 33.26
C ASP A 358 5.95 -4.17 32.74
N LEU A 359 5.74 -3.97 31.43
CA LEU A 359 4.43 -4.13 30.80
C LEU A 359 3.94 -5.59 30.70
N SER A 360 4.85 -6.55 30.76
CA SER A 360 4.51 -7.98 30.74
C SER A 360 4.03 -8.51 32.09
N GLY A 361 4.05 -7.67 33.14
CA GLY A 361 3.55 -7.99 34.48
C GLY A 361 4.47 -8.94 35.28
N GLU A 362 5.79 -8.93 35.02
CA GLU A 362 6.80 -9.74 35.73
C GLU A 362 7.75 -8.87 36.59
#